data_e394dbc650255b343c20da2597b07c19
#
_entry.id   e394dbc650255b343c20da2597b07c19
#
_cell.length_a   1.000
_cell.length_b   1.000
_cell.length_c   1.000
_cell.angle_alpha   90.00
_cell.angle_beta   90.00
_cell.angle_gamma   90.00
#
_symmetry.space_group_name_H-M   'P 1'
#
loop_
_entity.id
_entity.type
_entity.pdbx_description
1 polymer ?
#
loop_
_entity_poly.entity_id
_entity_poly.type
_entity_poly.pdbx_seq_one_letter_code
_entity_poly.pdbx_strand_id
1 'polypeptide(L)'
;MRRLPIYFLIDVSESMVGEPITQVEKGMRNIIQELRTDPYALETVFVSVIVFAGKAKVLSPLTELYKFYPPQFPVGGGTSLDTALDCLMNDIDKSVKKTTVEMKGDWKPIIFLFTDGMPTDNTQQAFNRWNTHYKKKANLVCISIGDNTDTKMLGKISDNVLRLNDTGEQSFKAFFKWVTASIKSTSVSV
;
A
#
# COMPACT_ATOMS: atom_id res chain seq x y z
N MET A 1 16.99 -11.73 -11.05
CA MET A 1 16.10 -10.70 -11.57
C MET A 1 15.81 -9.65 -10.50
N ARG A 2 15.65 -8.40 -10.86
CA ARG A 2 15.31 -7.33 -9.92
C ARG A 2 13.87 -7.49 -9.45
N ARG A 3 13.63 -7.30 -8.15
CA ARG A 3 12.30 -7.38 -7.57
C ARG A 3 11.57 -6.05 -7.71
N LEU A 4 10.24 -6.12 -7.85
CA LEU A 4 9.33 -4.97 -7.73
C LEU A 4 8.53 -5.11 -6.44
N PRO A 5 8.91 -4.40 -5.36
CA PRO A 5 8.17 -4.43 -4.10
C PRO A 5 6.85 -3.67 -4.21
N ILE A 6 5.76 -4.31 -3.79
CA ILE A 6 4.43 -3.72 -3.68
C ILE A 6 4.00 -3.77 -2.23
N TYR A 7 3.70 -2.61 -1.66
CA TYR A 7 3.19 -2.48 -0.30
C TYR A 7 1.72 -2.10 -0.31
N PHE A 8 0.91 -2.85 0.42
CA PHE A 8 -0.45 -2.45 0.77
C PHE A 8 -0.45 -1.97 2.22
N LEU A 9 -0.69 -0.68 2.41
CA LEU A 9 -0.76 -0.03 3.73
C LEU A 9 -2.23 0.27 4.00
N ILE A 10 -2.84 -0.49 4.91
CA ILE A 10 -4.30 -0.58 5.04
C ILE A 10 -4.75 -0.12 6.42
N ASP A 11 -5.59 0.90 6.41
CA ASP A 11 -6.32 1.36 7.59
C ASP A 11 -7.33 0.28 8.01
N VAL A 12 -7.15 -0.23 9.23
CA VAL A 12 -8.03 -1.23 9.85
C VAL A 12 -8.75 -0.66 11.08
N SER A 13 -8.95 0.64 11.12
CA SER A 13 -9.73 1.30 12.16
C SER A 13 -11.19 0.84 12.15
N GLU A 14 -11.90 1.13 13.24
CA GLU A 14 -13.30 0.71 13.40
C GLU A 14 -14.23 1.17 12.27
N SER A 15 -13.96 2.33 11.68
CA SER A 15 -14.73 2.86 10.55
C SER A 15 -14.60 2.02 9.26
N MET A 16 -13.54 1.22 9.14
CA MET A 16 -13.33 0.31 8.01
C MET A 16 -14.10 -0.99 8.14
N VAL A 17 -14.63 -1.31 9.32
CA VAL A 17 -15.40 -2.54 9.56
C VAL A 17 -16.63 -2.61 8.66
N GLY A 18 -16.93 -3.80 8.15
CA GLY A 18 -18.05 -4.04 7.26
C GLY A 18 -17.67 -3.97 5.80
N GLU A 19 -18.41 -3.21 5.01
CA GLU A 19 -18.24 -3.18 3.56
C GLU A 19 -16.84 -2.70 3.11
N PRO A 20 -16.27 -1.60 3.65
CA PRO A 20 -14.94 -1.14 3.19
C PRO A 20 -13.85 -2.19 3.30
N ILE A 21 -13.69 -2.81 4.47
CA ILE A 21 -12.64 -3.82 4.66
C ILE A 21 -12.90 -5.09 3.84
N THR A 22 -14.16 -5.49 3.70
CA THR A 22 -14.54 -6.64 2.88
C THR A 22 -14.19 -6.41 1.41
N GLN A 23 -14.44 -5.21 0.89
CA GLN A 23 -14.08 -4.86 -0.48
C GLN A 23 -12.57 -4.81 -0.70
N VAL A 24 -11.81 -4.31 0.27
CA VAL A 24 -10.34 -4.33 0.20
C VAL A 24 -9.82 -5.76 0.17
N GLU A 25 -10.35 -6.65 1.02
CA GLU A 25 -9.97 -8.06 1.05
C GLU A 25 -10.28 -8.77 -0.28
N LYS A 26 -11.49 -8.58 -0.82
CA LYS A 26 -11.87 -9.13 -2.13
C LYS A 26 -10.98 -8.61 -3.25
N GLY A 27 -10.75 -7.31 -3.28
CA GLY A 27 -9.92 -6.66 -4.28
C GLY A 27 -8.49 -7.17 -4.24
N MET A 28 -7.93 -7.34 -3.05
CA MET A 28 -6.58 -7.87 -2.90
C MET A 28 -6.48 -9.31 -3.42
N ARG A 29 -7.45 -10.17 -3.11
CA ARG A 29 -7.50 -11.53 -3.67
C ARG A 29 -7.55 -11.52 -5.20
N ASN A 30 -8.37 -10.64 -5.77
CA ASN A 30 -8.50 -10.52 -7.21
C ASN A 30 -7.21 -10.02 -7.88
N ILE A 31 -6.53 -9.02 -7.27
CA ILE A 31 -5.23 -8.55 -7.75
C ILE A 31 -4.22 -9.69 -7.77
N ILE A 32 -4.08 -10.41 -6.68
CA ILE A 32 -3.09 -11.51 -6.56
C ILE A 32 -3.38 -12.60 -7.57
N GLN A 33 -4.63 -12.99 -7.72
CA GLN A 33 -5.03 -14.02 -8.68
C GLN A 33 -4.72 -13.60 -10.12
N GLU A 34 -5.03 -12.36 -10.46
CA GLU A 34 -4.81 -11.82 -11.80
C GLU A 34 -3.31 -11.64 -12.09
N LEU A 35 -2.54 -11.11 -11.14
CA LEU A 35 -1.08 -10.96 -11.29
C LEU A 35 -0.37 -12.29 -11.48
N ARG A 36 -0.85 -13.36 -10.86
CA ARG A 36 -0.28 -14.70 -11.02
C ARG A 36 -0.43 -15.28 -12.42
N THR A 37 -1.32 -14.73 -13.23
CA THR A 37 -1.46 -15.12 -14.64
C THR A 37 -0.45 -14.45 -15.56
N ASP A 38 0.23 -13.41 -15.06
CA ASP A 38 1.22 -12.66 -15.83
C ASP A 38 2.64 -13.15 -15.50
N PRO A 39 3.39 -13.70 -16.50
CA PRO A 39 4.72 -14.25 -16.25
C PRO A 39 5.71 -13.23 -15.70
N TYR A 40 5.68 -12.00 -16.16
CA TYR A 40 6.59 -10.94 -15.68
C TYR A 40 6.29 -10.55 -14.25
N ALA A 41 5.01 -10.40 -13.90
CA ALA A 41 4.60 -10.11 -12.54
C ALA A 41 4.97 -11.26 -11.60
N LEU A 42 4.75 -12.50 -12.03
CA LEU A 42 5.06 -13.68 -11.22
C LEU A 42 6.55 -13.79 -10.87
N GLU A 43 7.43 -13.36 -11.76
CA GLU A 43 8.87 -13.38 -11.54
C GLU A 43 9.40 -12.18 -10.77
N THR A 44 8.76 -11.02 -10.88
CA THR A 44 9.32 -9.75 -10.36
C THR A 44 8.62 -9.24 -9.13
N VAL A 45 7.31 -9.46 -8.97
CA VAL A 45 6.50 -8.84 -7.91
C VAL A 45 6.68 -9.55 -6.57
N PHE A 46 6.98 -8.75 -5.56
CA PHE A 46 6.97 -9.14 -4.13
C PHE A 46 5.93 -8.27 -3.43
N VAL A 47 5.14 -8.88 -2.56
CA VAL A 47 4.01 -8.21 -1.90
C VAL A 47 4.19 -8.19 -0.40
N SER A 48 3.93 -7.07 0.22
CA SER A 48 3.85 -6.90 1.67
C SER A 48 2.54 -6.23 2.04
N VAL A 49 2.02 -6.58 3.21
CA VAL A 49 0.83 -5.96 3.80
C VAL A 49 1.19 -5.41 5.16
N ILE A 50 0.98 -4.11 5.33
CA ILE A 50 1.07 -3.40 6.60
C ILE A 50 -0.33 -2.93 6.96
N VAL A 51 -0.76 -3.19 8.17
CA VAL A 51 -2.05 -2.71 8.69
C VAL A 51 -1.81 -1.69 9.80
N PHE A 52 -2.69 -0.72 9.89
CA PHE A 52 -2.63 0.29 10.94
C PHE A 52 -4.02 0.71 11.43
N ALA A 53 -4.06 1.04 12.69
CA ALA A 53 -5.13 1.72 13.39
C ALA A 53 -4.46 2.70 14.35
N GLY A 54 -4.63 2.61 15.65
CA GLY A 54 -3.81 3.35 16.62
C GLY A 54 -2.34 2.89 16.66
N LYS A 55 -2.09 1.66 16.20
CA LYS A 55 -0.75 1.07 16.03
C LYS A 55 -0.63 0.50 14.63
N ALA A 56 0.60 0.27 14.21
CA ALA A 56 0.90 -0.32 12.91
C ALA A 56 1.77 -1.57 13.04
N LYS A 57 1.57 -2.54 12.16
CA LYS A 57 2.43 -3.73 12.08
C LYS A 57 2.50 -4.27 10.65
N VAL A 58 3.61 -4.92 10.34
CA VAL A 58 3.75 -5.73 9.15
C VAL A 58 2.96 -7.03 9.36
N LEU A 59 1.81 -7.14 8.70
CA LEU A 59 0.95 -8.30 8.80
C LEU A 59 1.46 -9.46 7.92
N SER A 60 1.95 -9.12 6.73
CA SER A 60 2.63 -10.06 5.85
C SER A 60 3.93 -9.40 5.36
N PRO A 61 5.10 -9.99 5.63
CA PRO A 61 6.36 -9.45 5.16
C PRO A 61 6.48 -9.56 3.63
N LEU A 62 7.42 -8.82 3.06
CA LEU A 62 7.66 -8.82 1.62
C LEU A 62 7.94 -10.25 1.11
N THR A 63 7.02 -10.78 0.32
CA THR A 63 6.94 -12.18 -0.08
C THR A 63 6.78 -12.31 -1.58
N GLU A 64 7.42 -13.29 -2.18
CA GLU A 64 7.27 -13.61 -3.60
C GLU A 64 5.79 -13.82 -3.94
N LEU A 65 5.36 -13.27 -5.07
CA LEU A 65 3.96 -13.29 -5.48
C LEU A 65 3.33 -14.70 -5.46
N TYR A 66 4.08 -15.72 -5.87
CA TYR A 66 3.55 -17.08 -5.92
C TYR A 66 3.36 -17.73 -4.54
N LYS A 67 4.04 -17.23 -3.50
CA LYS A 67 3.90 -17.67 -2.10
C LYS A 67 2.95 -16.81 -1.29
N PHE A 68 2.56 -15.65 -1.79
CA PHE A 68 1.76 -14.71 -1.03
C PHE A 68 0.30 -15.16 -0.93
N TYR A 69 -0.24 -15.13 0.27
CA TYR A 69 -1.68 -15.31 0.53
C TYR A 69 -2.19 -14.07 1.26
N PRO A 70 -3.28 -13.43 0.74
CA PRO A 70 -3.88 -12.29 1.43
C PRO A 70 -4.28 -12.66 2.85
N PRO A 71 -3.77 -11.95 3.87
CA PRO A 71 -4.10 -12.24 5.26
C PRO A 71 -5.51 -11.75 5.61
N GLN A 72 -6.07 -12.26 6.70
CA GLN A 72 -7.24 -11.65 7.31
C GLN A 72 -6.83 -10.38 8.05
N PHE A 73 -7.62 -9.32 7.91
CA PHE A 73 -7.31 -8.04 8.55
C PHE A 73 -7.89 -7.99 9.96
N PRO A 74 -7.07 -7.64 10.97
CA PRO A 74 -7.58 -7.36 12.31
C PRO A 74 -8.33 -6.04 12.32
N VAL A 75 -9.08 -5.79 13.38
CA VAL A 75 -9.71 -4.49 13.66
C VAL A 75 -8.99 -3.83 14.82
N GLY A 76 -8.71 -2.54 14.70
CA GLY A 76 -8.07 -1.74 15.75
C GLY A 76 -8.79 -0.43 16.00
N GLY A 77 -8.55 0.17 17.15
CA GLY A 77 -9.04 1.52 17.50
C GLY A 77 -8.05 2.60 17.08
N GLY A 78 -8.57 3.78 16.75
CA GLY A 78 -7.78 4.93 16.36
C GLY A 78 -7.29 4.89 14.91
N THR A 79 -6.65 5.97 14.48
CA THR A 79 -6.07 6.10 13.13
C THR A 79 -4.77 6.87 13.23
N SER A 80 -3.65 6.16 13.36
CA SER A 80 -2.32 6.75 13.46
C SER A 80 -1.56 6.63 12.14
N LEU A 81 -1.63 7.66 11.33
CA LEU A 81 -0.87 7.71 10.08
C LEU A 81 0.63 7.88 10.33
N ASP A 82 1.00 8.51 11.44
CA ASP A 82 2.40 8.64 11.88
C ASP A 82 3.05 7.27 12.08
N THR A 83 2.42 6.41 12.88
CA THR A 83 2.93 5.05 13.10
C THR A 83 2.88 4.18 11.85
N ALA A 84 1.89 4.40 10.98
CA ALA A 84 1.80 3.70 9.71
C ALA A 84 2.99 4.02 8.80
N LEU A 85 3.31 5.31 8.64
CA LEU A 85 4.44 5.75 7.83
C LEU A 85 5.78 5.31 8.45
N ASP A 86 5.93 5.39 9.76
CA ASP A 86 7.14 4.91 10.43
C ASP A 86 7.35 3.41 10.22
N CYS A 87 6.30 2.61 10.36
CA CYS A 87 6.35 1.17 10.10
C CYS A 87 6.76 0.89 8.65
N LEU A 88 6.15 1.59 7.69
CA LEU A 88 6.46 1.47 6.27
C LEU A 88 7.92 1.85 5.98
N MET A 89 8.38 3.00 6.48
CA MET A 89 9.74 3.48 6.25
C MET A 89 10.78 2.52 6.83
N ASN A 90 10.55 2.01 8.03
CA ASN A 90 11.43 1.04 8.66
C ASN A 90 11.47 -0.29 7.88
N ASP A 91 10.33 -0.75 7.36
CA ASP A 91 10.31 -1.97 6.54
C ASP A 91 10.97 -1.77 5.19
N ILE A 92 10.80 -0.62 4.55
CA ILE A 92 11.51 -0.28 3.31
C ILE A 92 13.03 -0.34 3.54
N ASP A 93 13.52 0.26 4.61
CA ASP A 93 14.95 0.24 4.93
C ASP A 93 15.51 -1.17 5.18
N LYS A 94 14.69 -2.03 5.78
CA LYS A 94 15.06 -3.40 6.14
C LYS A 94 14.95 -4.38 4.96
N SER A 95 13.89 -4.27 4.17
CA SER A 95 13.44 -5.33 3.26
C SER A 95 13.71 -5.03 1.79
N VAL A 96 13.77 -3.75 1.40
CA VAL A 96 14.03 -3.33 0.01
C VAL A 96 15.54 -3.27 -0.22
N LYS A 97 16.00 -4.02 -1.22
CA LYS A 97 17.42 -4.09 -1.56
C LYS A 97 17.90 -2.81 -2.25
N LYS A 98 18.94 -2.22 -1.72
CA LYS A 98 19.59 -1.04 -2.32
C LYS A 98 20.57 -1.47 -3.39
N THR A 99 20.75 -0.63 -4.41
CA THR A 99 21.80 -0.81 -5.41
C THR A 99 23.17 -0.63 -4.75
N THR A 100 24.08 -1.56 -5.03
CA THR A 100 25.49 -1.52 -4.61
C THR A 100 26.37 -1.48 -5.85
N VAL A 101 27.68 -1.38 -5.64
CA VAL A 101 28.67 -1.44 -6.74
C VAL A 101 28.60 -2.78 -7.48
N GLU A 102 28.28 -3.87 -6.76
CA GLU A 102 28.30 -5.22 -7.31
C GLU A 102 26.94 -5.66 -7.86
N MET A 103 25.83 -5.08 -7.39
CA MET A 103 24.49 -5.60 -7.70
C MET A 103 23.45 -4.47 -7.77
N LYS A 104 22.62 -4.53 -8.79
CA LYS A 104 21.43 -3.65 -8.87
C LYS A 104 20.42 -4.07 -7.80
N GLY A 105 19.94 -3.11 -7.03
CA GLY A 105 18.89 -3.30 -6.03
C GLY A 105 17.51 -3.49 -6.64
N ASP A 106 16.51 -3.50 -5.77
CA ASP A 106 15.12 -3.60 -6.18
C ASP A 106 14.69 -2.38 -7.01
N TRP A 107 13.62 -2.56 -7.75
CA TRP A 107 12.93 -1.44 -8.37
C TRP A 107 12.26 -0.57 -7.30
N LYS A 108 11.95 0.63 -7.67
CA LYS A 108 11.29 1.60 -6.80
C LYS A 108 9.96 1.02 -6.29
N PRO A 109 9.77 0.85 -4.97
CA PRO A 109 8.53 0.27 -4.44
C PRO A 109 7.31 1.09 -4.82
N ILE A 110 6.19 0.41 -5.01
CA ILE A 110 4.88 1.03 -5.16
C ILE A 110 4.09 0.76 -3.88
N ILE A 111 3.53 1.79 -3.28
CA ILE A 111 2.76 1.72 -2.05
C ILE A 111 1.34 2.18 -2.32
N PHE A 112 0.36 1.36 -1.94
CA PHE A 112 -1.05 1.71 -1.97
C PHE A 112 -1.53 1.89 -0.53
N LEU A 113 -1.79 3.14 -0.15
CA LEU A 113 -2.33 3.50 1.16
C LEU A 113 -3.85 3.62 1.06
N PHE A 114 -4.58 2.83 1.84
CA PHE A 114 -6.03 2.87 1.95
C PHE A 114 -6.43 3.42 3.31
N THR A 115 -7.20 4.49 3.32
CA THR A 115 -7.75 5.07 4.55
C THR A 115 -9.10 5.72 4.30
N ASP A 116 -10.01 5.64 5.28
CA ASP A 116 -11.34 6.24 5.22
C ASP A 116 -11.51 7.41 6.20
N GLY A 117 -10.47 7.72 6.97
CA GLY A 117 -10.56 8.63 8.07
C GLY A 117 -9.50 9.73 8.08
N MET A 118 -9.63 10.59 9.09
CA MET A 118 -8.63 11.59 9.44
C MET A 118 -7.71 11.00 10.52
N PRO A 119 -6.39 11.25 10.45
CA PRO A 119 -5.49 10.82 11.52
C PRO A 119 -5.89 11.44 12.87
N THR A 120 -5.75 10.66 13.91
CA THR A 120 -5.99 11.09 15.29
C THR A 120 -4.72 11.58 15.97
N ASP A 121 -3.59 11.54 15.28
CA ASP A 121 -2.26 11.89 15.79
C ASP A 121 -1.62 13.07 15.07
N ASN A 122 -0.48 13.52 15.58
CA ASN A 122 0.33 14.54 14.94
C ASN A 122 1.24 13.89 13.89
N THR A 123 0.92 14.13 12.63
CA THR A 123 1.62 13.54 11.48
C THR A 123 2.89 14.27 11.05
N GLN A 124 3.21 15.41 11.65
CA GLN A 124 4.25 16.32 11.16
C GLN A 124 5.64 15.67 11.06
N GLN A 125 6.06 14.92 12.05
CA GLN A 125 7.39 14.28 12.07
C GLN A 125 7.50 13.20 10.99
N ALA A 126 6.51 12.31 10.91
CA ALA A 126 6.51 11.25 9.91
C ALA A 126 6.41 11.81 8.49
N PHE A 127 5.61 12.83 8.28
CA PHE A 127 5.49 13.50 6.97
C PHE A 127 6.80 14.16 6.55
N ASN A 128 7.48 14.85 7.46
CA ASN A 128 8.77 15.46 7.19
C ASN A 128 9.83 14.40 6.85
N ARG A 129 9.89 13.31 7.61
CA ARG A 129 10.80 12.18 7.36
C ARG A 129 10.53 11.54 6.00
N TRP A 130 9.26 11.28 5.68
CA TRP A 130 8.84 10.76 4.39
C TRP A 130 9.27 11.67 3.25
N ASN A 131 8.90 12.93 3.29
CA ASN A 131 9.18 13.89 2.23
C ASN A 131 10.68 14.15 2.04
N THR A 132 11.46 14.12 3.13
CA THR A 132 12.91 14.37 3.07
C THR A 132 13.69 13.17 2.54
N HIS A 133 13.32 11.93 2.97
CA HIS A 133 14.17 10.76 2.75
C HIS A 133 13.55 9.67 1.87
N TYR A 134 12.22 9.61 1.70
CA TYR A 134 11.54 8.49 1.05
C TYR A 134 10.74 8.84 -0.20
N LYS A 135 10.24 10.07 -0.32
CA LYS A 135 9.37 10.47 -1.43
C LYS A 135 9.96 10.18 -2.81
N LYS A 136 11.28 10.29 -2.95
CA LYS A 136 11.99 9.97 -4.20
C LYS A 136 12.33 8.49 -4.35
N LYS A 137 12.28 7.72 -3.27
CA LYS A 137 12.68 6.30 -3.23
C LYS A 137 11.51 5.34 -3.42
N ALA A 138 10.28 5.83 -3.37
CA ALA A 138 9.07 5.02 -3.45
C ALA A 138 7.96 5.80 -4.14
N ASN A 139 7.04 5.09 -4.78
CA ASN A 139 5.85 5.65 -5.38
C ASN A 139 4.67 5.42 -4.44
N LEU A 140 4.19 6.46 -3.80
CA LEU A 140 3.04 6.39 -2.89
C LEU A 140 1.77 6.83 -3.61
N VAL A 141 0.79 5.94 -3.63
CA VAL A 141 -0.57 6.22 -4.10
C VAL A 141 -1.50 6.16 -2.90
N CYS A 142 -2.15 7.27 -2.60
CA CYS A 142 -3.12 7.36 -1.50
C CYS A 142 -4.53 7.18 -2.04
N ILE A 143 -5.30 6.30 -1.42
CA ILE A 143 -6.69 6.04 -1.76
C ILE A 143 -7.56 6.43 -0.57
N SER A 144 -8.30 7.52 -0.72
CA SER A 144 -9.27 7.96 0.28
C SER A 144 -10.61 7.29 0.02
N ILE A 145 -11.17 6.68 1.05
CA ILE A 145 -12.45 5.95 0.98
C ILE A 145 -13.53 6.79 1.68
N GLY A 146 -14.60 7.10 0.95
CA GLY A 146 -15.69 7.91 1.47
C GLY A 146 -15.38 9.41 1.49
N ASP A 147 -16.25 10.19 2.14
CA ASP A 147 -16.23 11.66 2.08
C ASP A 147 -15.47 12.32 3.24
N ASN A 148 -15.12 11.57 4.27
CA ASN A 148 -14.57 12.11 5.52
C ASN A 148 -13.04 12.18 5.57
N THR A 149 -12.36 11.76 4.51
CA THR A 149 -10.90 11.76 4.48
C THR A 149 -10.35 13.13 4.10
N ASP A 150 -9.35 13.59 4.83
CA ASP A 150 -8.61 14.82 4.50
C ASP A 150 -7.64 14.57 3.34
N THR A 151 -8.11 14.77 2.11
CA THR A 151 -7.29 14.59 0.90
C THR A 151 -6.19 15.64 0.76
N LYS A 152 -6.35 16.83 1.35
CA LYS A 152 -5.30 17.88 1.37
C LYS A 152 -4.11 17.43 2.21
N MET A 153 -4.39 16.76 3.31
CA MET A 153 -3.34 16.20 4.16
C MET A 153 -2.58 15.10 3.43
N LEU A 154 -3.27 14.17 2.78
CA LEU A 154 -2.63 13.12 1.97
C LEU A 154 -1.80 13.71 0.82
N GLY A 155 -2.23 14.81 0.25
CA GLY A 155 -1.48 15.54 -0.77
C GLY A 155 -0.12 16.09 -0.31
N LYS A 156 0.11 16.16 1.00
CA LYS A 156 1.42 16.56 1.55
C LYS A 156 2.49 15.46 1.41
N ILE A 157 2.10 14.21 1.26
CA ILE A 157 3.02 13.06 1.16
C ILE A 157 2.98 12.39 -0.21
N SER A 158 1.97 12.64 -1.03
CA SER A 158 1.84 12.03 -2.35
C SER A 158 1.22 12.99 -3.35
N ASP A 159 1.72 12.95 -4.59
CA ASP A 159 1.12 13.63 -5.73
C ASP A 159 -0.06 12.83 -6.34
N ASN A 160 -0.21 11.57 -5.91
CA ASN A 160 -1.26 10.66 -6.37
C ASN A 160 -2.25 10.37 -5.25
N VAL A 161 -3.29 11.17 -5.15
CA VAL A 161 -4.39 10.97 -4.21
C VAL A 161 -5.66 10.70 -5.00
N LEU A 162 -6.19 9.49 -4.86
CA LEU A 162 -7.43 9.05 -5.50
C LEU A 162 -8.54 8.97 -4.47
N ARG A 163 -9.75 9.34 -4.87
CA ARG A 163 -10.92 9.29 -4.00
C ARG A 163 -11.91 8.24 -4.50
N LEU A 164 -12.28 7.32 -3.62
CA LEU A 164 -13.42 6.43 -3.81
C LEU A 164 -14.61 6.98 -3.03
N ASN A 165 -15.49 7.71 -3.70
CA ASN A 165 -16.65 8.36 -3.08
C ASN A 165 -17.73 7.37 -2.66
N ASP A 166 -17.71 6.19 -3.23
CA ASP A 166 -18.68 5.13 -3.01
C ASP A 166 -17.95 3.88 -2.48
N THR A 167 -18.47 3.29 -1.42
CA THR A 167 -17.97 2.04 -0.85
C THR A 167 -18.58 0.80 -1.51
N GLY A 168 -19.35 0.98 -2.58
CA GLY A 168 -19.99 -0.09 -3.31
C GLY A 168 -18.99 -1.00 -4.05
N GLU A 169 -19.40 -2.23 -4.29
CA GLU A 169 -18.58 -3.26 -4.94
C GLU A 169 -18.05 -2.83 -6.31
N GLN A 170 -18.84 -2.09 -7.09
CA GLN A 170 -18.45 -1.67 -8.44
C GLN A 170 -17.29 -0.67 -8.44
N SER A 171 -17.29 0.28 -7.53
CA SER A 171 -16.24 1.28 -7.41
C SER A 171 -14.90 0.64 -7.01
N PHE A 172 -14.93 -0.26 -6.04
CA PHE A 172 -13.74 -1.01 -5.63
C PHE A 172 -13.24 -1.93 -6.73
N LYS A 173 -14.13 -2.63 -7.43
CA LYS A 173 -13.77 -3.53 -8.54
C LYS A 173 -13.07 -2.77 -9.66
N ALA A 174 -13.59 -1.63 -10.07
CA ALA A 174 -12.96 -0.79 -11.09
C ALA A 174 -11.59 -0.28 -10.64
N PHE A 175 -11.47 0.17 -9.40
CA PHE A 175 -10.22 0.63 -8.82
C PHE A 175 -9.16 -0.48 -8.77
N PHE A 176 -9.50 -1.66 -8.26
CA PHE A 176 -8.56 -2.78 -8.17
C PHE A 176 -8.14 -3.31 -9.55
N LYS A 177 -9.01 -3.23 -10.55
CA LYS A 177 -8.65 -3.51 -11.93
C LYS A 177 -7.58 -2.53 -12.44
N TRP A 178 -7.72 -1.25 -12.12
CA TRP A 178 -6.71 -0.25 -12.44
C TRP A 178 -5.37 -0.52 -11.72
N VAL A 179 -5.40 -0.87 -10.43
CA VAL A 179 -4.20 -1.25 -9.66
C VAL A 179 -3.48 -2.43 -10.33
N THR A 180 -4.21 -3.47 -10.68
CA THR A 180 -3.65 -4.66 -11.36
C THR A 180 -2.97 -4.29 -12.67
N ALA A 181 -3.62 -3.50 -13.51
CA ALA A 181 -3.08 -3.04 -14.78
C ALA A 181 -1.81 -2.19 -14.58
N SER A 182 -1.80 -1.33 -13.57
CA SER A 182 -0.64 -0.49 -13.22
C SER A 182 0.57 -1.32 -12.79
N ILE A 183 0.35 -2.34 -11.98
CA ILE A 183 1.42 -3.26 -11.54
C ILE A 183 1.96 -4.06 -12.73
N LYS A 184 1.09 -4.63 -13.55
CA LYS A 184 1.50 -5.38 -14.75
C LYS A 184 2.32 -4.51 -15.71
N SER A 185 1.87 -3.30 -15.99
CA SER A 185 2.59 -2.35 -16.85
C SER A 185 3.98 -2.03 -16.29
N THR A 186 4.09 -1.81 -14.99
CA THR A 186 5.37 -1.54 -14.34
C THR A 186 6.27 -2.76 -14.38
N SER A 187 5.77 -3.97 -14.13
CA SER A 187 6.56 -5.20 -14.12
C SER A 187 7.19 -5.52 -15.48
N VAL A 188 6.54 -5.15 -16.57
CA VAL A 188 7.08 -5.30 -17.95
C VAL A 188 8.16 -4.26 -18.23
N SER A 189 8.03 -3.05 -17.66
CA SER A 189 8.95 -1.93 -17.88
C SER A 189 10.24 -2.05 -17.07
N VAL A 190 10.29 -2.96 -16.13
CA VAL A 190 11.45 -3.26 -15.28
C VAL A 190 12.22 -4.48 -15.82
#